data_d55b61f37d844fa8d15b5903c7f03e15
#
_entry.id   d55b61f37d844fa8d15b5903c7f03e15
#
_cell.length_a   1.000
_cell.length_b   1.000
_cell.length_c   1.000
_cell.angle_alpha   90.00
_cell.angle_beta   90.00
_cell.angle_gamma   90.00
#
_symmetry.space_group_name_H-M   'P 1'
#
loop_
_entity.id
_entity.type
_entity.pdbx_description
1 polymer ?
#
loop_
_entity_poly.entity_id
_entity_poly.type
_entity_poly.pdbx_seq_one_letter_code
_entity_poly.pdbx_strand_id
1 'polypeptide(L)'
;MAKQIIYGEQSRQAILRGVNQLADAVKVTLGPKGRNVVLDKKFGSPTITKDGVTVAKEIELKDPLENMGAQMVREVASKTSDTAGDGTTTATVLAQAIYREGARNVVAGANPMELKRGIEKAVEAITAEIKKMAKPVKGNMIAQVGMISANSDHTIGTIIAEAMEKVGKDGVITVEEAKTLETTLEVVEGMQFDRGYLSPYFVTDPERMEVVLENPVILIHEKKISSMKDLLPVLEQVARLGRPLLIIAEDIEGEALATLVVNKLRGTLHAAAVKAPGFGDRRKAMLEDIATLTGGKALTEDLGVKLENIKIEDLGKAKKITIDKDNTTIVEGGGDSKAIEGRVKQIRMQVEETSSDYDREKLQERLAKLVGGVAVIKVGAATETEMKEKKARVEDAMHATKAAVEEGIVPGGGVALLRASKALDGLKLTGDQAVGVAIIRRAIEEPCRWIATNAGHEGSIVVAKVKEAQGDEGFNAATDVYEDLVKAGVIDPAKVVRNALQNAASIASLLLTTEAIVAEIPEDKKESGGGMPGGGGMGGMY
;
A
#
# COMPACT_ATOMS: atom_id res chain seq x y z
N MET A 1 -20.46 26.69 -5.36
CA MET A 1 -19.30 27.33 -6.02
C MET A 1 -19.49 27.29 -7.52
N ALA A 2 -19.12 28.36 -8.22
CA ALA A 2 -19.16 28.40 -9.69
C ALA A 2 -18.06 27.50 -10.25
N LYS A 3 -18.31 26.89 -11.43
CA LYS A 3 -17.34 26.02 -12.09
C LYS A 3 -16.91 26.66 -13.42
N GLN A 4 -15.63 26.53 -13.74
CA GLN A 4 -15.09 26.83 -15.06
C GLN A 4 -15.00 25.53 -15.87
N ILE A 5 -15.22 25.66 -17.17
CA ILE A 5 -15.13 24.55 -18.10
C ILE A 5 -14.15 24.93 -19.20
N ILE A 6 -13.15 24.12 -19.44
CA ILE A 6 -12.20 24.28 -20.55
C ILE A 6 -12.20 23.02 -21.41
N TYR A 7 -11.95 23.20 -22.71
CA TYR A 7 -12.07 22.14 -23.72
C TYR A 7 -10.78 21.99 -24.53
N GLY A 8 -10.68 20.87 -25.20
CA GLY A 8 -9.72 20.60 -26.27
C GLY A 8 -8.27 20.76 -25.84
N GLU A 9 -7.49 21.46 -26.65
CA GLU A 9 -6.04 21.59 -26.44
C GLU A 9 -5.69 22.30 -25.12
N GLN A 10 -6.45 23.30 -24.69
CA GLN A 10 -6.21 23.98 -23.41
C GLN A 10 -6.35 23.04 -22.23
N SER A 11 -7.36 22.16 -22.28
CA SER A 11 -7.57 21.12 -21.27
C SER A 11 -6.37 20.15 -21.23
N ARG A 12 -5.96 19.63 -22.38
CA ARG A 12 -4.83 18.69 -22.48
C ARG A 12 -3.52 19.29 -21.99
N GLN A 13 -3.24 20.55 -22.34
CA GLN A 13 -2.02 21.24 -21.91
C GLN A 13 -2.00 21.50 -20.40
N ALA A 14 -3.13 21.87 -19.79
CA ALA A 14 -3.22 22.05 -18.35
C ALA A 14 -2.95 20.72 -17.61
N ILE A 15 -3.60 19.64 -18.05
CA ILE A 15 -3.35 18.29 -17.50
C ILE A 15 -1.87 17.93 -17.65
N LEU A 16 -1.26 18.13 -18.83
CA LEU A 16 0.14 17.80 -19.09
C LEU A 16 1.10 18.54 -18.17
N ARG A 17 0.86 19.83 -17.92
CA ARG A 17 1.69 20.60 -16.98
C ARG A 17 1.58 20.04 -15.56
N GLY A 18 0.38 19.70 -15.10
CA GLY A 18 0.19 19.09 -13.79
C GLY A 18 0.85 17.72 -13.66
N VAL A 19 0.68 16.85 -14.66
CA VAL A 19 1.36 15.55 -14.76
C VAL A 19 2.88 15.71 -14.68
N ASN A 20 3.43 16.66 -15.44
CA ASN A 20 4.87 16.90 -15.46
C ASN A 20 5.39 17.41 -14.11
N GLN A 21 4.73 18.39 -13.50
CA GLN A 21 5.17 18.94 -12.20
C GLN A 21 5.25 17.87 -11.12
N LEU A 22 4.25 17.00 -11.02
CA LEU A 22 4.29 15.90 -10.05
C LEU A 22 5.36 14.85 -10.42
N ALA A 23 5.35 14.37 -11.65
CA ALA A 23 6.26 13.31 -12.06
C ALA A 23 7.74 13.76 -12.01
N ASP A 24 8.01 15.02 -12.32
CA ASP A 24 9.38 15.59 -12.27
C ASP A 24 9.91 15.66 -10.83
N ALA A 25 9.06 15.89 -9.85
CA ALA A 25 9.44 15.84 -8.44
C ALA A 25 9.67 14.39 -7.94
N VAL A 26 8.87 13.44 -8.45
CA VAL A 26 8.96 12.03 -8.02
C VAL A 26 10.13 11.29 -8.68
N LYS A 27 10.36 11.48 -9.98
CA LYS A 27 11.36 10.70 -10.76
C LYS A 27 12.82 10.87 -10.32
N VAL A 28 13.14 11.96 -9.58
CA VAL A 28 14.49 12.17 -9.05
C VAL A 28 14.87 11.16 -7.96
N THR A 29 13.88 10.46 -7.40
CA THR A 29 14.10 9.44 -6.37
C THR A 29 14.42 8.06 -6.95
N LEU A 30 14.24 7.86 -8.28
CA LEU A 30 14.32 6.55 -8.91
C LEU A 30 15.74 6.00 -8.96
N GLY A 31 15.90 4.73 -8.59
CA GLY A 31 17.15 3.97 -8.71
C GLY A 31 18.13 4.14 -7.54
N PRO A 32 19.26 3.41 -7.55
CA PRO A 32 20.21 3.35 -6.44
C PRO A 32 20.90 4.71 -6.16
N LYS A 33 21.10 5.54 -7.20
CA LYS A 33 21.64 6.90 -7.09
C LYS A 33 20.54 7.98 -7.12
N GLY A 34 19.27 7.60 -6.95
CA GLY A 34 18.15 8.54 -6.75
C GLY A 34 18.36 9.39 -5.50
N ARG A 35 17.75 10.58 -5.48
CA ARG A 35 17.94 11.57 -4.40
C ARG A 35 16.67 11.72 -3.57
N ASN A 36 16.86 12.19 -2.34
CA ASN A 36 15.74 12.52 -1.46
C ASN A 36 15.04 13.79 -1.91
N VAL A 37 13.75 13.85 -1.61
CA VAL A 37 12.90 15.04 -1.71
C VAL A 37 12.59 15.53 -0.30
N VAL A 38 12.64 16.85 -0.09
CA VAL A 38 12.26 17.49 1.17
C VAL A 38 10.82 17.99 1.03
N LEU A 39 9.96 17.58 1.96
CA LEU A 39 8.54 17.92 1.99
C LEU A 39 8.28 18.85 3.17
N ASP A 40 7.66 19.99 2.90
CA ASP A 40 7.21 20.92 3.93
C ASP A 40 6.01 20.33 4.70
N LYS A 41 5.98 20.53 6.02
CA LYS A 41 4.83 20.15 6.84
C LYS A 41 4.28 21.38 7.54
N LYS A 42 2.96 21.53 7.54
CA LYS A 42 2.27 22.65 8.23
C LYS A 42 2.57 22.69 9.73
N PHE A 43 2.86 21.54 10.31
CA PHE A 43 3.23 21.39 11.74
C PHE A 43 4.36 20.36 11.84
N GLY A 44 5.40 20.69 12.63
CA GLY A 44 6.57 19.83 12.85
C GLY A 44 7.74 20.12 11.90
N SER A 45 8.70 19.21 11.87
CA SER A 45 9.87 19.30 10.99
C SER A 45 9.56 18.83 9.58
N PRO A 46 10.22 19.40 8.54
CA PRO A 46 10.14 18.88 7.18
C PRO A 46 10.46 17.39 7.11
N THR A 47 9.78 16.67 6.25
CA THR A 47 10.05 15.25 6.00
C THR A 47 11.01 15.10 4.83
N ILE A 48 12.00 14.21 4.97
CA ILE A 48 12.93 13.85 3.91
C ILE A 48 12.64 12.41 3.52
N THR A 49 12.38 12.17 2.23
CA THR A 49 12.01 10.84 1.75
C THR A 49 12.48 10.58 0.32
N LYS A 50 12.64 9.30 -0.03
CA LYS A 50 12.78 8.78 -1.39
C LYS A 50 11.53 8.05 -1.88
N ASP A 51 10.56 7.80 -1.00
CA ASP A 51 9.35 7.10 -1.39
C ASP A 51 8.49 7.95 -2.33
N GLY A 52 8.23 7.39 -3.52
CA GLY A 52 7.51 8.08 -4.59
C GLY A 52 6.04 8.36 -4.24
N VAL A 53 5.36 7.50 -3.51
CA VAL A 53 3.96 7.73 -3.13
C VAL A 53 3.85 8.83 -2.08
N THR A 54 4.76 8.87 -1.12
CA THR A 54 4.80 9.94 -0.11
C THR A 54 5.03 11.30 -0.78
N VAL A 55 6.00 11.39 -1.72
CA VAL A 55 6.21 12.62 -2.49
C VAL A 55 4.97 13.00 -3.30
N ALA A 56 4.35 12.05 -4.00
CA ALA A 56 3.18 12.30 -4.82
C ALA A 56 1.95 12.77 -4.02
N LYS A 57 1.75 12.26 -2.82
CA LYS A 57 0.64 12.64 -1.93
C LYS A 57 0.73 14.10 -1.44
N GLU A 58 1.93 14.62 -1.22
CA GLU A 58 2.15 15.98 -0.71
C GLU A 58 2.07 17.06 -1.80
N ILE A 59 2.09 16.69 -3.09
CA ILE A 59 2.04 17.65 -4.18
C ILE A 59 0.60 18.11 -4.42
N GLU A 60 0.36 19.39 -4.15
CA GLU A 60 -0.86 20.11 -4.46
C GLU A 60 -0.52 21.40 -5.23
N LEU A 61 -1.07 21.54 -6.43
CA LEU A 61 -0.76 22.66 -7.30
C LEU A 61 -1.78 23.80 -7.11
N LYS A 62 -1.28 25.04 -7.20
CA LYS A 62 -2.11 26.25 -7.02
C LYS A 62 -3.17 26.41 -8.11
N ASP A 63 -2.85 26.05 -9.36
CA ASP A 63 -3.80 26.08 -10.47
C ASP A 63 -4.70 24.82 -10.40
N PRO A 64 -6.04 24.97 -10.23
CA PRO A 64 -6.95 23.84 -10.13
C PRO A 64 -6.95 22.94 -11.38
N LEU A 65 -6.70 23.50 -12.56
CA LEU A 65 -6.68 22.75 -13.81
C LEU A 65 -5.43 21.86 -13.93
N GLU A 66 -4.28 22.40 -13.56
CA GLU A 66 -3.03 21.65 -13.48
C GLU A 66 -3.07 20.62 -12.35
N ASN A 67 -3.67 21.01 -11.22
CA ASN A 67 -3.80 20.11 -10.07
C ASN A 67 -4.60 18.86 -10.39
N MET A 68 -5.59 18.91 -11.28
CA MET A 68 -6.29 17.71 -11.74
C MET A 68 -5.35 16.69 -12.40
N GLY A 69 -4.41 17.18 -13.26
CA GLY A 69 -3.39 16.33 -13.86
C GLY A 69 -2.47 15.70 -12.80
N ALA A 70 -2.02 16.49 -11.84
CA ALA A 70 -1.22 16.00 -10.71
C ALA A 70 -1.98 14.96 -9.87
N GLN A 71 -3.24 15.23 -9.52
CA GLN A 71 -4.06 14.29 -8.75
C GLN A 71 -4.25 12.94 -9.45
N MET A 72 -4.43 12.93 -10.77
CA MET A 72 -4.56 11.69 -11.52
C MET A 72 -3.27 10.85 -11.49
N VAL A 73 -2.10 11.46 -11.56
CA VAL A 73 -0.82 10.75 -11.42
C VAL A 73 -0.58 10.33 -9.96
N ARG A 74 -1.01 11.13 -8.99
CA ARG A 74 -1.02 10.72 -7.58
C ARG A 74 -1.84 9.45 -7.36
N GLU A 75 -2.98 9.32 -8.04
CA GLU A 75 -3.80 8.10 -8.00
C GLU A 75 -3.05 6.88 -8.54
N VAL A 76 -2.24 7.05 -9.61
CA VAL A 76 -1.37 5.97 -10.13
C VAL A 76 -0.39 5.48 -9.05
N ALA A 77 0.29 6.41 -8.36
CA ALA A 77 1.24 6.07 -7.31
C ALA A 77 0.54 5.38 -6.13
N SER A 78 -0.59 5.93 -5.66
CA SER A 78 -1.37 5.37 -4.55
C SER A 78 -1.89 3.96 -4.88
N LYS A 79 -2.47 3.78 -6.07
CA LYS A 79 -2.98 2.46 -6.50
C LYS A 79 -1.87 1.42 -6.63
N THR A 80 -0.68 1.83 -7.06
CA THR A 80 0.48 0.93 -7.17
C THR A 80 0.99 0.54 -5.78
N SER A 81 1.05 1.48 -4.85
CA SER A 81 1.35 1.20 -3.44
C SER A 81 0.34 0.19 -2.86
N ASP A 82 -0.96 0.42 -3.04
CA ASP A 82 -2.03 -0.45 -2.53
C ASP A 82 -1.96 -1.89 -3.05
N THR A 83 -1.58 -2.08 -4.32
CA THR A 83 -1.65 -3.39 -4.98
C THR A 83 -0.35 -4.18 -4.94
N ALA A 84 0.78 -3.49 -4.91
CA ALA A 84 2.11 -4.11 -4.97
C ALA A 84 3.04 -3.68 -3.85
N GLY A 85 2.71 -2.61 -3.12
CA GLY A 85 3.47 -2.05 -2.01
C GLY A 85 4.79 -1.38 -2.39
N ASP A 86 5.18 -1.43 -3.66
CA ASP A 86 6.40 -0.85 -4.23
C ASP A 86 6.18 -0.47 -5.70
N GLY A 87 7.18 0.16 -6.35
CA GLY A 87 7.14 0.55 -7.77
C GLY A 87 6.38 1.84 -8.07
N THR A 88 6.05 2.63 -7.06
CA THR A 88 5.27 3.87 -7.17
C THR A 88 5.93 4.91 -8.04
N THR A 89 7.26 5.08 -7.92
CA THR A 89 8.07 5.97 -8.77
C THR A 89 8.09 5.50 -10.22
N THR A 90 8.27 4.19 -10.46
CA THR A 90 8.24 3.60 -11.80
C THR A 90 6.88 3.81 -12.47
N ALA A 91 5.79 3.60 -11.75
CA ALA A 91 4.43 3.82 -12.25
C ALA A 91 4.19 5.29 -12.61
N THR A 92 4.66 6.23 -11.79
CA THR A 92 4.58 7.67 -12.04
C THR A 92 5.34 8.08 -13.32
N VAL A 93 6.56 7.57 -13.49
CA VAL A 93 7.39 7.82 -14.69
C VAL A 93 6.72 7.26 -15.94
N LEU A 94 6.17 6.05 -15.87
CA LEU A 94 5.43 5.43 -16.98
C LEU A 94 4.16 6.22 -17.32
N ALA A 95 3.39 6.67 -16.33
CA ALA A 95 2.18 7.46 -16.56
C ALA A 95 2.50 8.79 -17.27
N GLN A 96 3.54 9.51 -16.82
CA GLN A 96 4.02 10.72 -17.49
C GLN A 96 4.40 10.43 -18.95
N ALA A 97 5.17 9.37 -19.19
CA ALA A 97 5.64 9.03 -20.53
C ALA A 97 4.49 8.67 -21.47
N ILE A 98 3.56 7.81 -21.02
CA ILE A 98 2.40 7.39 -21.82
C ILE A 98 1.52 8.62 -22.15
N TYR A 99 1.21 9.44 -21.16
CA TYR A 99 0.38 10.62 -21.39
C TYR A 99 1.05 11.63 -22.30
N ARG A 100 2.34 11.95 -22.09
CA ARG A 100 3.11 12.89 -22.92
C ARG A 100 3.17 12.46 -24.38
N GLU A 101 3.53 11.20 -24.66
CA GLU A 101 3.60 10.69 -26.03
C GLU A 101 2.20 10.57 -26.65
N GLY A 102 1.19 10.13 -25.88
CA GLY A 102 -0.19 10.04 -26.33
C GLY A 102 -0.79 11.40 -26.67
N ALA A 103 -0.62 12.40 -25.83
CA ALA A 103 -1.13 13.77 -26.06
C ALA A 103 -0.55 14.38 -27.34
N ARG A 104 0.74 14.16 -27.64
CA ARG A 104 1.35 14.59 -28.92
C ARG A 104 0.66 13.97 -30.14
N ASN A 105 0.32 12.69 -30.07
CA ASN A 105 -0.37 12.01 -31.17
C ASN A 105 -1.83 12.45 -31.30
N VAL A 106 -2.53 12.75 -30.20
CA VAL A 106 -3.89 13.32 -30.23
C VAL A 106 -3.89 14.70 -30.89
N VAL A 107 -2.92 15.57 -30.55
CA VAL A 107 -2.74 16.87 -31.20
C VAL A 107 -2.43 16.71 -32.68
N ALA A 108 -1.70 15.66 -33.08
CA ALA A 108 -1.42 15.33 -34.47
C ALA A 108 -2.63 14.74 -35.24
N GLY A 109 -3.79 14.57 -34.58
CA GLY A 109 -5.04 14.13 -35.20
C GLY A 109 -5.38 12.66 -35.03
N ALA A 110 -4.62 11.89 -34.22
CA ALA A 110 -4.95 10.52 -33.92
C ALA A 110 -6.22 10.42 -33.06
N ASN A 111 -7.04 9.41 -33.30
CA ASN A 111 -8.25 9.16 -32.53
C ASN A 111 -7.90 8.63 -31.11
N PRO A 112 -8.22 9.38 -30.04
CA PRO A 112 -7.82 9.01 -28.68
C PRO A 112 -8.43 7.68 -28.20
N MET A 113 -9.61 7.28 -28.68
CA MET A 113 -10.24 6.01 -28.34
C MET A 113 -9.51 4.83 -28.98
N GLU A 114 -9.04 4.99 -30.23
CA GLU A 114 -8.25 3.96 -30.89
C GLU A 114 -6.82 3.87 -30.31
N LEU A 115 -6.22 5.02 -29.93
CA LEU A 115 -4.97 5.03 -29.18
C LEU A 115 -5.10 4.24 -27.87
N LYS A 116 -6.17 4.48 -27.09
CA LYS A 116 -6.45 3.75 -25.87
C LYS A 116 -6.53 2.23 -26.11
N ARG A 117 -7.28 1.80 -27.12
CA ARG A 117 -7.38 0.36 -27.46
C ARG A 117 -6.03 -0.25 -27.83
N GLY A 118 -5.18 0.50 -28.54
CA GLY A 118 -3.82 0.07 -28.86
C GLY A 118 -2.93 -0.02 -27.63
N ILE A 119 -3.02 0.95 -26.72
CA ILE A 119 -2.31 0.97 -25.44
C ILE A 119 -2.72 -0.25 -24.59
N GLU A 120 -4.01 -0.53 -24.44
CA GLU A 120 -4.53 -1.66 -23.66
C GLU A 120 -3.99 -3.01 -24.17
N LYS A 121 -4.03 -3.24 -25.50
CA LYS A 121 -3.48 -4.46 -26.11
C LYS A 121 -1.96 -4.58 -25.94
N ALA A 122 -1.24 -3.47 -26.02
CA ALA A 122 0.20 -3.46 -25.80
C ALA A 122 0.55 -3.80 -24.34
N VAL A 123 -0.17 -3.23 -23.38
CA VAL A 123 0.02 -3.52 -21.96
C VAL A 123 -0.31 -4.98 -21.63
N GLU A 124 -1.39 -5.53 -22.20
CA GLU A 124 -1.74 -6.93 -22.05
C GLU A 124 -0.60 -7.85 -22.55
N ALA A 125 -0.06 -7.58 -23.74
CA ALA A 125 1.04 -8.35 -24.30
C ALA A 125 2.32 -8.29 -23.44
N ILE A 126 2.70 -7.08 -22.98
CA ILE A 126 3.89 -6.90 -22.13
C ILE A 126 3.71 -7.58 -20.77
N THR A 127 2.56 -7.43 -20.14
CA THR A 127 2.30 -8.03 -18.82
C THR A 127 2.27 -9.56 -18.90
N ALA A 128 1.74 -10.13 -19.98
CA ALA A 128 1.80 -11.57 -20.24
C ALA A 128 3.26 -12.05 -20.41
N GLU A 129 4.09 -11.27 -21.09
CA GLU A 129 5.51 -11.62 -21.30
C GLU A 129 6.32 -11.49 -20.00
N ILE A 130 6.07 -10.44 -19.16
CA ILE A 130 6.69 -10.31 -17.84
C ILE A 130 6.38 -11.54 -16.98
N LYS A 131 5.13 -12.03 -16.98
CA LYS A 131 4.75 -13.25 -16.24
C LYS A 131 5.51 -14.49 -16.72
N LYS A 132 5.74 -14.62 -18.04
CA LYS A 132 6.53 -15.73 -18.59
C LYS A 132 8.01 -15.65 -18.24
N MET A 133 8.56 -14.42 -18.16
CA MET A 133 9.96 -14.17 -17.80
C MET A 133 10.21 -14.39 -16.31
N ALA A 134 9.19 -14.31 -15.48
CA ALA A 134 9.30 -14.40 -14.03
C ALA A 134 9.93 -15.74 -13.59
N LYS A 135 10.93 -15.64 -12.73
CA LYS A 135 11.64 -16.78 -12.13
C LYS A 135 11.23 -16.91 -10.66
N PRO A 136 10.96 -18.13 -10.15
CA PRO A 136 10.63 -18.31 -8.75
C PRO A 136 11.79 -17.88 -7.85
N VAL A 137 11.48 -17.29 -6.71
CA VAL A 137 12.48 -16.85 -5.72
C VAL A 137 13.16 -18.07 -5.09
N LYS A 138 14.50 -18.06 -5.04
CA LYS A 138 15.32 -19.14 -4.48
C LYS A 138 16.50 -18.59 -3.67
N GLY A 139 16.83 -19.28 -2.57
CA GLY A 139 18.04 -18.97 -1.79
C GLY A 139 18.07 -17.51 -1.31
N ASN A 140 19.17 -16.83 -1.60
CA ASN A 140 19.41 -15.45 -1.16
C ASN A 140 18.60 -14.37 -1.92
N MET A 141 17.77 -14.74 -2.89
CA MET A 141 17.03 -13.76 -3.68
C MET A 141 16.03 -12.93 -2.84
N ILE A 142 15.51 -13.49 -1.74
CA ILE A 142 14.66 -12.74 -0.79
C ILE A 142 15.41 -11.54 -0.23
N ALA A 143 16.63 -11.76 0.28
CA ALA A 143 17.46 -10.70 0.80
C ALA A 143 17.85 -9.68 -0.29
N GLN A 144 18.10 -10.14 -1.52
CA GLN A 144 18.43 -9.28 -2.65
C GLN A 144 17.26 -8.37 -3.05
N VAL A 145 16.03 -8.90 -3.14
CA VAL A 145 14.83 -8.08 -3.39
C VAL A 145 14.65 -7.04 -2.29
N GLY A 146 14.72 -7.46 -1.03
CA GLY A 146 14.60 -6.54 0.12
C GLY A 146 15.68 -5.47 0.10
N MET A 147 16.92 -5.82 -0.24
CA MET A 147 18.04 -4.89 -0.38
C MET A 147 17.79 -3.85 -1.50
N ILE A 148 17.35 -4.30 -2.69
CA ILE A 148 17.11 -3.41 -3.83
C ILE A 148 15.99 -2.42 -3.50
N SER A 149 14.85 -2.88 -2.99
CA SER A 149 13.73 -2.04 -2.59
C SER A 149 14.11 -1.08 -1.45
N ALA A 150 15.01 -1.51 -0.55
CA ALA A 150 15.57 -0.69 0.52
C ALA A 150 16.73 0.23 0.07
N ASN A 151 16.83 0.62 -1.20
CA ASN A 151 17.91 1.47 -1.73
C ASN A 151 19.33 0.92 -1.49
N SER A 152 19.52 -0.38 -1.71
CA SER A 152 20.79 -1.11 -1.54
C SER A 152 21.24 -1.26 -0.07
N ASP A 153 20.32 -1.21 0.88
CA ASP A 153 20.59 -1.47 2.29
C ASP A 153 20.61 -2.98 2.57
N HIS A 154 21.82 -3.53 2.73
CA HIS A 154 22.02 -4.96 3.00
C HIS A 154 21.42 -5.39 4.35
N THR A 155 21.43 -4.52 5.35
CA THR A 155 20.93 -4.83 6.69
C THR A 155 19.42 -5.07 6.64
N ILE A 156 18.69 -4.20 5.93
CA ILE A 156 17.24 -4.34 5.74
C ILE A 156 16.93 -5.61 4.95
N GLY A 157 17.64 -5.86 3.84
CA GLY A 157 17.45 -7.08 3.06
C GLY A 157 17.64 -8.35 3.87
N THR A 158 18.68 -8.41 4.69
CA THR A 158 18.98 -9.58 5.53
C THR A 158 17.90 -9.79 6.60
N ILE A 159 17.48 -8.73 7.31
CA ILE A 159 16.49 -8.85 8.40
C ILE A 159 15.12 -9.29 7.88
N ILE A 160 14.74 -8.85 6.66
CA ILE A 160 13.50 -9.29 6.01
C ILE A 160 13.60 -10.77 5.61
N ALA A 161 14.73 -11.21 5.07
CA ALA A 161 14.93 -12.62 4.73
C ALA A 161 14.86 -13.52 5.96
N GLU A 162 15.49 -13.12 7.07
CA GLU A 162 15.40 -13.83 8.35
C GLU A 162 13.96 -13.85 8.89
N ALA A 163 13.23 -12.74 8.77
CA ALA A 163 11.83 -12.67 9.16
C ALA A 163 10.98 -13.66 8.35
N MET A 164 11.14 -13.66 7.01
CA MET A 164 10.44 -14.60 6.13
C MET A 164 10.79 -16.06 6.39
N GLU A 165 12.03 -16.36 6.75
CA GLU A 165 12.45 -17.71 7.09
C GLU A 165 11.78 -18.20 8.39
N LYS A 166 11.67 -17.32 9.40
CA LYS A 166 11.08 -17.64 10.70
C LYS A 166 9.56 -17.85 10.64
N VAL A 167 8.85 -16.99 9.92
CA VAL A 167 7.37 -17.06 9.86
C VAL A 167 6.84 -17.81 8.64
N GLY A 168 7.68 -18.12 7.66
CA GLY A 168 7.30 -18.80 6.42
C GLY A 168 6.69 -17.86 5.37
N LYS A 169 6.32 -18.43 4.21
CA LYS A 169 5.82 -17.66 3.05
C LYS A 169 4.51 -16.94 3.33
N ASP A 170 3.63 -17.55 4.10
CA ASP A 170 2.31 -17.02 4.45
C ASP A 170 2.32 -16.30 5.81
N GLY A 171 3.51 -16.18 6.42
CA GLY A 171 3.70 -15.55 7.72
C GLY A 171 3.52 -14.04 7.67
N VAL A 172 3.21 -13.48 8.83
CA VAL A 172 2.98 -12.04 8.99
C VAL A 172 4.25 -11.37 9.46
N ILE A 173 4.61 -10.29 8.78
CA ILE A 173 5.71 -9.41 9.19
C ILE A 173 5.12 -8.03 9.43
N THR A 174 5.43 -7.43 10.57
CA THR A 174 5.04 -6.05 10.93
C THR A 174 6.28 -5.22 11.21
N VAL A 175 6.17 -3.92 10.98
CA VAL A 175 7.27 -2.97 11.21
C VAL A 175 6.86 -1.98 12.28
N GLU A 176 7.65 -1.87 13.34
CA GLU A 176 7.41 -0.98 14.47
C GLU A 176 8.59 -0.06 14.72
N GLU A 177 8.36 1.03 15.43
CA GLU A 177 9.41 1.94 15.89
C GLU A 177 10.06 1.38 17.15
N ALA A 178 11.40 1.29 17.15
CA ALA A 178 12.15 0.93 18.32
C ALA A 178 12.39 2.16 19.21
N LYS A 179 12.59 1.91 20.50
CA LYS A 179 13.09 2.93 21.44
C LYS A 179 14.62 2.99 21.48
N THR A 180 15.28 2.12 20.72
CA THR A 180 16.73 1.96 20.64
C THR A 180 17.26 2.42 19.30
N LEU A 181 18.58 2.58 19.20
CA LEU A 181 19.25 2.93 17.93
C LEU A 181 19.33 1.75 16.95
N GLU A 182 19.26 0.52 17.46
CA GLU A 182 19.44 -0.69 16.67
C GLU A 182 18.09 -1.19 16.13
N THR A 183 18.13 -1.70 14.90
CA THR A 183 17.00 -2.42 14.30
C THR A 183 17.08 -3.88 14.69
N THR A 184 15.99 -4.43 15.24
CA THR A 184 15.93 -5.81 15.75
C THR A 184 14.75 -6.56 15.16
N LEU A 185 14.85 -7.89 15.13
CA LEU A 185 13.79 -8.80 14.71
C LEU A 185 13.36 -9.66 15.90
N GLU A 186 12.08 -9.61 16.23
CA GLU A 186 11.45 -10.48 17.23
C GLU A 186 10.34 -11.29 16.56
N VAL A 187 10.14 -12.54 17.00
CA VAL A 187 8.97 -13.32 16.60
C VAL A 187 8.10 -13.50 17.83
N VAL A 188 6.85 -13.09 17.70
CA VAL A 188 5.87 -13.09 18.79
C VAL A 188 4.63 -13.89 18.40
N GLU A 189 3.88 -14.32 19.41
CA GLU A 189 2.57 -14.93 19.19
C GLU A 189 1.62 -13.91 18.59
N GLY A 190 0.93 -14.30 17.52
CA GLY A 190 0.03 -13.40 16.80
C GLY A 190 -0.56 -14.05 15.56
N MET A 191 -1.50 -13.37 14.93
CA MET A 191 -2.09 -13.82 13.67
C MET A 191 -2.65 -12.67 12.86
N GLN A 192 -2.80 -12.89 11.57
CA GLN A 192 -3.53 -12.01 10.66
C GLN A 192 -4.70 -12.74 10.02
N PHE A 193 -5.81 -12.05 9.82
CA PHE A 193 -6.94 -12.53 9.04
C PHE A 193 -7.47 -11.45 8.09
N ASP A 194 -8.06 -11.89 6.99
CA ASP A 194 -8.54 -11.10 5.86
C ASP A 194 -9.88 -10.42 6.12
N ARG A 195 -9.93 -9.51 7.09
CA ARG A 195 -11.06 -8.61 7.37
C ARG A 195 -10.53 -7.26 7.83
N GLY A 196 -10.88 -6.21 7.13
CA GLY A 196 -10.56 -4.84 7.51
C GLY A 196 -11.65 -4.18 8.37
N TYR A 197 -11.45 -2.90 8.68
CA TYR A 197 -12.39 -2.13 9.48
C TYR A 197 -13.74 -1.95 8.79
N LEU A 198 -14.83 -1.98 9.57
CA LEU A 198 -16.20 -1.78 9.06
C LEU A 198 -16.52 -0.33 8.67
N SER A 199 -15.73 0.62 9.14
CA SER A 199 -15.91 2.03 8.84
C SER A 199 -14.58 2.78 8.81
N PRO A 200 -14.34 3.62 7.79
CA PRO A 200 -13.15 4.49 7.75
C PRO A 200 -13.07 5.46 8.93
N TYR A 201 -14.18 5.74 9.58
CA TYR A 201 -14.21 6.60 10.76
C TYR A 201 -13.51 6.00 11.99
N PHE A 202 -13.19 4.70 11.98
CA PHE A 202 -12.37 4.07 13.02
C PHE A 202 -10.88 4.38 12.86
N VAL A 203 -10.42 4.81 11.69
CA VAL A 203 -9.01 5.11 11.41
C VAL A 203 -8.40 6.03 12.47
N THR A 204 -7.23 5.63 12.97
CA THR A 204 -6.43 6.38 13.95
C THR A 204 -5.19 6.99 13.32
N ASP A 205 -4.68 6.40 12.24
CA ASP A 205 -3.58 6.89 11.42
C ASP A 205 -4.09 7.23 10.00
N PRO A 206 -4.44 8.50 9.73
CA PRO A 206 -4.97 8.92 8.44
C PRO A 206 -3.94 8.84 7.29
N GLU A 207 -2.65 8.92 7.59
CA GLU A 207 -1.60 8.85 6.56
C GLU A 207 -1.55 7.44 5.94
N ARG A 208 -1.77 6.41 6.77
CA ARG A 208 -1.77 4.99 6.37
C ARG A 208 -3.15 4.41 6.16
N MET A 209 -4.19 5.14 6.52
CA MET A 209 -5.57 4.64 6.56
C MET A 209 -5.71 3.37 7.42
N GLU A 210 -5.06 3.36 8.57
CA GLU A 210 -5.03 2.25 9.52
C GLU A 210 -5.67 2.60 10.87
N VAL A 211 -6.21 1.58 11.53
CA VAL A 211 -6.60 1.63 12.94
C VAL A 211 -5.50 0.94 13.74
N VAL A 212 -4.87 1.67 14.65
CA VAL A 212 -3.89 1.13 15.59
C VAL A 212 -4.45 1.18 17.00
N LEU A 213 -4.55 0.02 17.66
CA LEU A 213 -5.04 -0.12 19.02
C LEU A 213 -3.91 -0.68 19.89
N GLU A 214 -3.49 0.08 20.89
CA GLU A 214 -2.46 -0.31 21.85
C GLU A 214 -3.11 -0.89 23.12
N ASN A 215 -2.68 -2.09 23.51
CA ASN A 215 -3.22 -2.83 24.65
C ASN A 215 -4.76 -2.99 24.64
N PRO A 216 -5.38 -3.34 23.50
CA PRO A 216 -6.82 -3.45 23.40
C PRO A 216 -7.39 -4.61 24.20
N VAL A 217 -8.70 -4.53 24.47
CA VAL A 217 -9.54 -5.68 24.78
C VAL A 217 -10.35 -6.07 23.55
N ILE A 218 -10.66 -7.36 23.41
CA ILE A 218 -11.25 -7.93 22.19
C ILE A 218 -12.53 -8.66 22.54
N LEU A 219 -13.64 -8.19 21.97
CA LEU A 219 -14.93 -8.88 22.03
C LEU A 219 -15.05 -9.78 20.80
N ILE A 220 -15.21 -11.09 21.02
CA ILE A 220 -15.31 -12.09 19.96
C ILE A 220 -16.71 -12.70 19.99
N HIS A 221 -17.51 -12.41 18.97
CA HIS A 221 -18.92 -12.79 18.92
C HIS A 221 -19.29 -13.48 17.61
N GLU A 222 -19.99 -14.61 17.68
CA GLU A 222 -20.34 -15.38 16.48
C GLU A 222 -21.41 -14.72 15.62
N LYS A 223 -22.40 -14.07 16.28
CA LYS A 223 -23.57 -13.50 15.62
C LYS A 223 -23.37 -12.03 15.28
N LYS A 224 -24.32 -11.53 14.50
CA LYS A 224 -24.46 -10.14 14.13
C LYS A 224 -24.86 -9.28 15.33
N ILE A 225 -24.29 -8.08 15.42
CA ILE A 225 -24.60 -7.09 16.44
C ILE A 225 -25.26 -5.88 15.77
N SER A 226 -26.55 -5.67 16.01
CA SER A 226 -27.30 -4.52 15.48
C SER A 226 -27.92 -3.65 16.59
N SER A 227 -28.21 -4.26 17.76
CA SER A 227 -28.82 -3.60 18.91
C SER A 227 -27.76 -2.96 19.81
N MET A 228 -27.87 -1.66 20.01
CA MET A 228 -27.02 -0.93 20.94
C MET A 228 -27.27 -1.34 22.38
N LYS A 229 -28.51 -1.66 22.73
CA LYS A 229 -28.92 -2.04 24.08
C LYS A 229 -28.15 -3.25 24.59
N ASP A 230 -27.94 -4.24 23.71
CA ASP A 230 -27.23 -5.49 24.08
C ASP A 230 -25.73 -5.27 24.27
N LEU A 231 -25.16 -4.30 23.54
CA LEU A 231 -23.73 -3.97 23.58
C LEU A 231 -23.37 -2.99 24.73
N LEU A 232 -24.34 -2.19 25.18
CA LEU A 232 -24.10 -1.11 26.15
C LEU A 232 -23.40 -1.56 27.44
N PRO A 233 -23.77 -2.69 28.10
CA PRO A 233 -23.10 -3.13 29.32
C PRO A 233 -21.61 -3.41 29.13
N VAL A 234 -21.22 -3.94 27.96
CA VAL A 234 -19.81 -4.20 27.62
C VAL A 234 -19.06 -2.88 27.40
N LEU A 235 -19.67 -1.93 26.65
CA LEU A 235 -19.06 -0.63 26.39
C LEU A 235 -18.84 0.17 27.67
N GLU A 236 -19.79 0.15 28.60
CA GLU A 236 -19.63 0.81 29.90
C GLU A 236 -18.46 0.22 30.72
N GLN A 237 -18.33 -1.10 30.75
CA GLN A 237 -17.23 -1.76 31.42
C GLN A 237 -15.88 -1.39 30.78
N VAL A 238 -15.80 -1.41 29.43
CA VAL A 238 -14.57 -1.07 28.68
C VAL A 238 -14.23 0.42 28.85
N ALA A 239 -15.23 1.31 28.83
CA ALA A 239 -15.00 2.74 29.06
C ALA A 239 -14.42 3.01 30.46
N ARG A 240 -14.90 2.31 31.51
CA ARG A 240 -14.33 2.39 32.86
C ARG A 240 -12.90 1.84 32.93
N LEU A 241 -12.57 0.84 32.08
CA LEU A 241 -11.24 0.27 32.01
C LEU A 241 -10.23 1.21 31.33
N GLY A 242 -10.70 2.16 30.51
CA GLY A 242 -9.86 3.11 29.75
C GLY A 242 -8.99 2.47 28.67
N ARG A 243 -9.34 1.27 28.21
CA ARG A 243 -8.60 0.55 27.17
C ARG A 243 -9.34 0.59 25.84
N PRO A 244 -8.63 0.55 24.68
CA PRO A 244 -9.27 0.40 23.40
C PRO A 244 -10.03 -0.93 23.27
N LEU A 245 -11.10 -0.94 22.47
CA LEU A 245 -11.93 -2.10 22.20
C LEU A 245 -11.88 -2.48 20.73
N LEU A 246 -11.56 -3.73 20.42
CA LEU A 246 -11.85 -4.34 19.13
C LEU A 246 -13.08 -5.24 19.27
N ILE A 247 -14.05 -5.10 18.36
CA ILE A 247 -15.19 -6.01 18.23
C ILE A 247 -15.03 -6.83 16.97
N ILE A 248 -15.01 -8.15 17.12
CA ILE A 248 -15.01 -9.12 16.03
C ILE A 248 -16.35 -9.84 16.07
N ALA A 249 -17.20 -9.62 15.07
CA ALA A 249 -18.52 -10.23 15.00
C ALA A 249 -18.86 -10.62 13.55
N GLU A 250 -19.91 -11.46 13.36
CA GLU A 250 -20.38 -11.78 12.01
C GLU A 250 -20.59 -10.53 11.16
N ASP A 251 -21.29 -9.56 11.73
CA ASP A 251 -21.44 -8.20 11.22
C ASP A 251 -21.78 -7.24 12.37
N ILE A 252 -21.51 -5.96 12.18
CA ILE A 252 -21.93 -4.92 13.10
C ILE A 252 -22.58 -3.84 12.24
N GLU A 253 -23.85 -3.58 12.48
CA GLU A 253 -24.63 -2.69 11.62
C GLU A 253 -25.63 -1.84 12.41
N GLY A 254 -26.34 -0.95 11.69
CA GLY A 254 -27.43 -0.16 12.24
C GLY A 254 -27.00 0.74 13.39
N GLU A 255 -27.77 0.72 14.48
CA GLU A 255 -27.57 1.56 15.65
C GLU A 255 -26.24 1.26 16.37
N ALA A 256 -25.85 0.00 16.45
CA ALA A 256 -24.61 -0.41 17.10
C ALA A 256 -23.37 0.19 16.41
N LEU A 257 -23.27 0.08 15.08
CA LEU A 257 -22.16 0.65 14.32
C LEU A 257 -22.14 2.18 14.41
N ALA A 258 -23.30 2.82 14.23
CA ALA A 258 -23.40 4.28 14.30
C ALA A 258 -22.95 4.81 15.66
N THR A 259 -23.35 4.15 16.75
CA THR A 259 -22.99 4.57 18.10
C THR A 259 -21.48 4.39 18.37
N LEU A 260 -20.86 3.29 17.93
CA LEU A 260 -19.42 3.09 18.03
C LEU A 260 -18.65 4.20 17.30
N VAL A 261 -19.06 4.53 16.08
CA VAL A 261 -18.44 5.61 15.28
C VAL A 261 -18.58 6.97 15.99
N VAL A 262 -19.79 7.31 16.46
CA VAL A 262 -20.05 8.60 17.13
C VAL A 262 -19.21 8.72 18.41
N ASN A 263 -19.14 7.68 19.24
CA ASN A 263 -18.36 7.70 20.47
C ASN A 263 -16.85 7.77 20.20
N LYS A 264 -16.36 7.10 19.14
CA LYS A 264 -14.97 7.23 18.71
C LYS A 264 -14.65 8.65 18.25
N LEU A 265 -15.52 9.27 17.42
CA LEU A 265 -15.33 10.65 16.96
C LEU A 265 -15.38 11.68 18.09
N ARG A 266 -16.18 11.42 19.14
CA ARG A 266 -16.22 12.25 20.34
C ARG A 266 -15.04 12.01 21.30
N GLY A 267 -14.19 11.01 21.04
CA GLY A 267 -13.07 10.64 21.91
C GLY A 267 -13.50 9.99 23.24
N THR A 268 -14.77 9.61 23.39
CA THR A 268 -15.30 8.97 24.62
C THR A 268 -14.99 7.47 24.67
N LEU A 269 -14.78 6.84 23.52
CA LEU A 269 -14.43 5.43 23.41
C LEU A 269 -13.45 5.22 22.25
N HIS A 270 -12.31 4.62 22.54
CA HIS A 270 -11.40 4.13 21.50
C HIS A 270 -11.85 2.75 21.07
N ALA A 271 -12.58 2.65 19.95
CA ALA A 271 -13.10 1.39 19.48
C ALA A 271 -12.92 1.23 17.96
N ALA A 272 -12.84 -0.03 17.54
CA ALA A 272 -12.93 -0.44 16.15
C ALA A 272 -13.77 -1.72 16.04
N ALA A 273 -14.29 -1.98 14.84
CA ALA A 273 -15.12 -3.12 14.57
C ALA A 273 -14.73 -3.76 13.22
N VAL A 274 -14.66 -5.08 13.20
CA VAL A 274 -14.33 -5.89 12.02
C VAL A 274 -15.28 -7.07 11.90
N LYS A 275 -15.45 -7.58 10.67
CA LYS A 275 -16.19 -8.82 10.46
C LYS A 275 -15.35 -10.02 10.89
N ALA A 276 -16.03 -11.04 11.43
CA ALA A 276 -15.40 -12.31 11.72
C ALA A 276 -14.92 -13.00 10.42
N PRO A 277 -13.73 -13.62 10.42
CA PRO A 277 -13.24 -14.36 9.28
C PRO A 277 -14.01 -15.68 9.08
N GLY A 278 -14.14 -16.13 7.82
CA GLY A 278 -14.81 -17.36 7.46
C GLY A 278 -16.35 -17.27 7.46
N PHE A 279 -16.98 -18.42 7.22
CA PHE A 279 -18.44 -18.59 7.16
C PHE A 279 -18.85 -19.89 7.83
N GLY A 280 -20.06 -19.96 8.44
CA GLY A 280 -20.60 -21.15 9.07
C GLY A 280 -19.65 -21.73 10.13
N ASP A 281 -19.48 -23.06 10.16
CA ASP A 281 -18.64 -23.76 11.14
C ASP A 281 -17.17 -23.34 11.10
N ARG A 282 -16.66 -22.92 9.93
CA ARG A 282 -15.31 -22.35 9.82
C ARG A 282 -15.18 -21.04 10.57
N ARG A 283 -16.21 -20.18 10.54
CA ARG A 283 -16.22 -18.94 11.33
C ARG A 283 -16.10 -19.27 12.82
N LYS A 284 -16.89 -20.22 13.33
CA LYS A 284 -16.80 -20.67 14.73
C LYS A 284 -15.38 -21.12 15.08
N ALA A 285 -14.80 -21.97 14.25
CA ALA A 285 -13.46 -22.50 14.48
C ALA A 285 -12.38 -21.40 14.46
N MET A 286 -12.48 -20.41 13.55
CA MET A 286 -11.56 -19.27 13.49
C MET A 286 -11.74 -18.32 14.67
N LEU A 287 -12.96 -18.09 15.14
CA LEU A 287 -13.22 -17.30 16.35
C LEU A 287 -12.66 -17.98 17.60
N GLU A 288 -12.71 -19.31 17.69
CA GLU A 288 -12.06 -20.06 18.76
C GLU A 288 -10.53 -19.98 18.69
N ASP A 289 -9.96 -19.99 17.48
CA ASP A 289 -8.50 -19.81 17.29
C ASP A 289 -8.08 -18.41 17.78
N ILE A 290 -8.83 -17.35 17.42
CA ILE A 290 -8.59 -15.98 17.89
C ILE A 290 -8.77 -15.89 19.41
N ALA A 291 -9.80 -16.52 19.97
CA ALA A 291 -10.06 -16.54 21.41
C ALA A 291 -8.91 -17.22 22.17
N THR A 292 -8.43 -18.36 21.67
CA THR A 292 -7.28 -19.08 22.24
C THR A 292 -6.02 -18.22 22.20
N LEU A 293 -5.74 -17.56 21.06
CA LEU A 293 -4.58 -16.70 20.90
C LEU A 293 -4.61 -15.47 21.84
N THR A 294 -5.79 -14.92 22.08
CA THR A 294 -5.95 -13.67 22.83
C THR A 294 -6.32 -13.88 24.30
N GLY A 295 -6.54 -15.13 24.72
CA GLY A 295 -6.94 -15.48 26.08
C GLY A 295 -8.36 -15.06 26.44
N GLY A 296 -9.21 -14.84 25.43
CA GLY A 296 -10.62 -14.52 25.58
C GLY A 296 -11.53 -15.72 25.35
N LYS A 297 -12.84 -15.45 25.23
CA LYS A 297 -13.85 -16.46 24.91
C LYS A 297 -14.54 -16.11 23.59
N ALA A 298 -14.66 -17.07 22.70
CA ALA A 298 -15.54 -16.95 21.54
C ALA A 298 -16.99 -17.14 22.01
N LEU A 299 -17.78 -16.10 21.90
CA LEU A 299 -19.19 -16.11 22.30
C LEU A 299 -20.02 -16.71 21.18
N THR A 300 -20.16 -18.03 21.23
CA THR A 300 -20.91 -18.82 20.26
C THR A 300 -22.34 -19.08 20.80
N GLU A 301 -23.26 -19.39 19.88
CA GLU A 301 -24.65 -19.74 20.22
C GLU A 301 -24.71 -20.91 21.17
N ASP A 302 -23.82 -21.88 20.99
CA ASP A 302 -23.75 -23.12 21.78
C ASP A 302 -23.47 -22.86 23.27
N LEU A 303 -22.83 -21.73 23.60
CA LEU A 303 -22.57 -21.34 24.98
C LEU A 303 -23.76 -20.65 25.66
N GLY A 304 -24.78 -20.23 24.90
CA GLY A 304 -25.98 -19.57 25.43
C GLY A 304 -25.71 -18.24 26.16
N VAL A 305 -24.51 -17.67 26.04
CA VAL A 305 -24.14 -16.43 26.72
C VAL A 305 -24.63 -15.23 25.93
N LYS A 306 -25.45 -14.40 26.58
CA LYS A 306 -25.92 -13.13 25.98
C LYS A 306 -24.87 -12.03 26.14
N LEU A 307 -24.82 -11.09 25.18
CA LEU A 307 -23.90 -9.95 25.19
C LEU A 307 -23.98 -9.13 26.50
N GLU A 308 -25.19 -8.96 27.04
CA GLU A 308 -25.45 -8.23 28.30
C GLU A 308 -24.81 -8.84 29.54
N ASN A 309 -24.42 -10.12 29.50
CA ASN A 309 -23.85 -10.87 30.62
C ASN A 309 -22.31 -11.04 30.53
N ILE A 310 -21.68 -10.44 29.54
CA ILE A 310 -20.23 -10.55 29.33
C ILE A 310 -19.48 -9.75 30.39
N LYS A 311 -18.41 -10.37 30.90
CA LYS A 311 -17.47 -9.76 31.82
C LYS A 311 -16.17 -9.40 31.12
N ILE A 312 -15.41 -8.47 31.71
CA ILE A 312 -14.08 -8.09 31.18
C ILE A 312 -13.12 -9.29 31.09
N GLU A 313 -13.29 -10.28 31.95
CA GLU A 313 -12.50 -11.50 31.97
C GLU A 313 -12.75 -12.41 30.75
N ASP A 314 -13.89 -12.26 30.09
CA ASP A 314 -14.25 -13.02 28.89
C ASP A 314 -13.67 -12.38 27.61
N LEU A 315 -13.21 -11.13 27.70
CA LEU A 315 -12.61 -10.39 26.59
C LEU A 315 -11.18 -10.86 26.35
N GLY A 316 -10.84 -11.07 25.07
CA GLY A 316 -9.45 -11.30 24.66
C GLY A 316 -8.58 -10.05 24.90
N LYS A 317 -7.27 -10.24 24.89
CA LYS A 317 -6.27 -9.19 25.07
C LYS A 317 -5.16 -9.36 24.05
N ALA A 318 -4.57 -8.25 23.64
CA ALA A 318 -3.36 -8.22 22.83
C ALA A 318 -2.51 -7.02 23.23
N LYS A 319 -1.25 -7.01 22.87
CA LYS A 319 -0.37 -5.84 23.04
C LYS A 319 -0.70 -4.79 22.00
N LYS A 320 -0.91 -5.20 20.74
CA LYS A 320 -1.22 -4.30 19.64
C LYS A 320 -2.14 -4.98 18.62
N ILE A 321 -3.03 -4.19 18.04
CA ILE A 321 -3.82 -4.60 16.88
C ILE A 321 -3.71 -3.51 15.82
N THR A 322 -3.43 -3.91 14.59
CA THR A 322 -3.44 -3.04 13.41
C THR A 322 -4.49 -3.54 12.44
N ILE A 323 -5.35 -2.63 11.96
CA ILE A 323 -6.43 -2.95 11.02
C ILE A 323 -6.33 -2.01 9.84
N ASP A 324 -6.12 -2.55 8.66
CA ASP A 324 -6.23 -1.83 7.40
C ASP A 324 -7.62 -2.05 6.76
N LYS A 325 -7.81 -1.65 5.50
CA LYS A 325 -9.08 -1.83 4.78
C LYS A 325 -9.42 -3.30 4.49
N ASP A 326 -8.42 -4.18 4.48
CA ASP A 326 -8.54 -5.57 4.03
C ASP A 326 -8.23 -6.57 5.14
N ASN A 327 -7.36 -6.23 6.10
CA ASN A 327 -6.79 -7.15 7.07
C ASN A 327 -6.87 -6.65 8.51
N THR A 328 -6.86 -7.58 9.45
CA THR A 328 -6.67 -7.36 10.88
C THR A 328 -5.49 -8.20 11.37
N THR A 329 -4.49 -7.54 11.97
CA THR A 329 -3.28 -8.17 12.52
C THR A 329 -3.28 -8.02 14.03
N ILE A 330 -3.22 -9.14 14.75
CA ILE A 330 -3.09 -9.23 16.21
C ILE A 330 -1.64 -9.56 16.54
N VAL A 331 -0.99 -8.74 17.33
CA VAL A 331 0.42 -8.89 17.75
C VAL A 331 0.47 -9.10 19.26
N GLU A 332 1.23 -10.08 19.70
CA GLU A 332 1.34 -10.50 21.11
C GLU A 332 -0.04 -10.68 21.77
N GLY A 333 -0.77 -11.73 21.34
CA GLY A 333 -2.02 -12.12 21.97
C GLY A 333 -1.81 -12.54 23.43
N GLY A 334 -2.78 -12.22 24.30
CA GLY A 334 -2.71 -12.52 25.74
C GLY A 334 -3.10 -13.94 26.13
N GLY A 335 -3.12 -14.89 25.17
CA GLY A 335 -3.44 -16.29 25.41
C GLY A 335 -2.32 -17.06 26.13
N ASP A 336 -2.68 -18.18 26.76
CA ASP A 336 -1.69 -19.07 27.37
C ASP A 336 -1.02 -19.93 26.30
N SER A 337 0.32 -19.92 26.26
CA SER A 337 1.11 -20.66 25.25
C SER A 337 0.78 -22.16 25.23
N LYS A 338 0.45 -22.78 26.38
CA LYS A 338 0.04 -24.20 26.44
C LYS A 338 -1.33 -24.40 25.79
N ALA A 339 -2.25 -23.45 25.93
CA ALA A 339 -3.56 -23.51 25.27
C ALA A 339 -3.40 -23.38 23.75
N ILE A 340 -2.53 -22.48 23.29
CA ILE A 340 -2.19 -22.31 21.87
C ILE A 340 -1.55 -23.58 21.30
N GLU A 341 -0.56 -24.17 21.98
CA GLU A 341 0.03 -25.46 21.58
C GLU A 341 -1.00 -26.60 21.52
N GLY A 342 -1.91 -26.66 22.50
CA GLY A 342 -3.01 -27.61 22.52
C GLY A 342 -3.92 -27.45 21.29
N ARG A 343 -4.25 -26.21 20.94
CA ARG A 343 -5.06 -25.91 19.76
C ARG A 343 -4.35 -26.28 18.46
N VAL A 344 -3.05 -25.99 18.36
CA VAL A 344 -2.20 -26.41 17.23
C VAL A 344 -2.20 -27.92 17.05
N LYS A 345 -2.04 -28.69 18.14
CA LYS A 345 -2.10 -30.16 18.09
C LYS A 345 -3.46 -30.68 17.63
N GLN A 346 -4.55 -30.06 18.10
CA GLN A 346 -5.91 -30.41 17.69
C GLN A 346 -6.10 -30.21 16.18
N ILE A 347 -5.68 -29.05 15.64
CA ILE A 347 -5.79 -28.76 14.20
C ILE A 347 -4.93 -29.73 13.39
N ARG A 348 -3.72 -30.10 13.84
CA ARG A 348 -2.87 -31.08 13.15
C ARG A 348 -3.54 -32.43 13.05
N MET A 349 -4.17 -32.90 14.12
CA MET A 349 -4.94 -34.15 14.08
C MET A 349 -6.09 -34.07 13.06
N GLN A 350 -6.83 -32.95 13.02
CA GLN A 350 -7.88 -32.74 12.03
C GLN A 350 -7.36 -32.76 10.58
N VAL A 351 -6.15 -32.22 10.34
CA VAL A 351 -5.49 -32.29 9.01
C VAL A 351 -5.20 -33.74 8.60
N GLU A 352 -4.79 -34.56 9.54
CA GLU A 352 -4.48 -35.99 9.29
C GLU A 352 -5.75 -36.84 9.11
N GLU A 353 -6.81 -36.55 9.85
CA GLU A 353 -8.06 -37.31 9.84
C GLU A 353 -9.00 -36.98 8.67
N THR A 354 -8.91 -35.78 8.11
CA THR A 354 -9.82 -35.37 7.03
C THR A 354 -9.53 -36.10 5.73
N SER A 355 -10.59 -36.62 5.12
CA SER A 355 -10.57 -37.23 3.79
C SER A 355 -10.76 -36.23 2.63
N SER A 356 -11.17 -34.99 2.94
CA SER A 356 -11.43 -33.92 1.97
C SER A 356 -10.16 -33.10 1.73
N ASP A 357 -9.67 -33.07 0.50
CA ASP A 357 -8.49 -32.27 0.13
C ASP A 357 -8.74 -30.77 0.37
N TYR A 358 -9.96 -30.31 0.11
CA TYR A 358 -10.36 -28.93 0.36
C TYR A 358 -10.35 -28.57 1.85
N ASP A 359 -10.90 -29.45 2.72
CA ASP A 359 -10.89 -29.21 4.16
C ASP A 359 -9.46 -29.31 4.73
N ARG A 360 -8.66 -30.20 4.17
CA ARG A 360 -7.23 -30.31 4.53
C ARG A 360 -6.49 -29.02 4.24
N GLU A 361 -6.68 -28.43 3.06
CA GLU A 361 -6.09 -27.15 2.69
C GLU A 361 -6.50 -26.03 3.67
N LYS A 362 -7.79 -25.94 4.00
CA LYS A 362 -8.31 -24.92 4.93
C LYS A 362 -7.86 -25.12 6.38
N LEU A 363 -7.69 -26.33 6.81
CA LEU A 363 -7.09 -26.65 8.12
C LEU A 363 -5.59 -26.30 8.15
N GLN A 364 -4.86 -26.54 7.05
CA GLN A 364 -3.46 -26.15 6.93
C GLN A 364 -3.29 -24.62 6.95
N GLU A 365 -4.17 -23.86 6.29
CA GLU A 365 -4.19 -22.39 6.36
C GLU A 365 -4.38 -21.90 7.81
N ARG A 366 -5.32 -22.48 8.56
CA ARG A 366 -5.54 -22.14 9.97
C ARG A 366 -4.34 -22.48 10.83
N LEU A 367 -3.75 -23.67 10.61
CA LEU A 367 -2.56 -24.10 11.30
C LEU A 367 -1.39 -23.14 11.06
N ALA A 368 -1.16 -22.75 9.81
CA ALA A 368 -0.09 -21.81 9.45
C ALA A 368 -0.26 -20.45 10.15
N LYS A 369 -1.50 -19.93 10.23
CA LYS A 369 -1.80 -18.67 10.93
C LYS A 369 -1.52 -18.72 12.43
N LEU A 370 -1.72 -19.86 13.09
CA LEU A 370 -1.46 -20.02 14.52
C LEU A 370 0.01 -20.32 14.84
N VAL A 371 0.67 -21.13 14.00
CA VAL A 371 2.06 -21.60 14.24
C VAL A 371 3.08 -20.56 13.80
N GLY A 372 2.81 -19.82 12.71
CA GLY A 372 3.74 -18.87 12.11
C GLY A 372 4.05 -17.67 13.00
N GLY A 373 3.14 -17.29 13.88
CA GLY A 373 3.27 -16.08 14.68
C GLY A 373 3.35 -14.82 13.83
N VAL A 374 3.87 -13.74 14.42
CA VAL A 374 4.14 -12.47 13.76
C VAL A 374 5.62 -12.11 13.95
N ALA A 375 6.33 -11.88 12.86
CA ALA A 375 7.67 -11.31 12.91
C ALA A 375 7.55 -9.79 13.04
N VAL A 376 8.10 -9.23 14.10
CA VAL A 376 8.09 -7.79 14.37
C VAL A 376 9.48 -7.23 14.11
N ILE A 377 9.63 -6.42 13.07
CA ILE A 377 10.86 -5.67 12.79
C ILE A 377 10.77 -4.34 13.52
N LYS A 378 11.55 -4.17 14.57
CA LYS A 378 11.64 -2.92 15.34
C LYS A 378 12.74 -2.07 14.76
N VAL A 379 12.37 -0.97 14.10
CA VAL A 379 13.31 -0.06 13.42
C VAL A 379 13.90 0.93 14.40
N GLY A 380 15.23 0.96 14.52
CA GLY A 380 15.96 1.90 15.34
C GLY A 380 16.65 3.01 14.53
N ALA A 381 16.64 4.24 15.06
CA ALA A 381 17.36 5.39 14.50
C ALA A 381 17.69 6.45 15.56
N ALA A 382 18.59 7.39 15.21
CA ALA A 382 19.01 8.43 16.13
C ALA A 382 18.02 9.59 16.26
N THR A 383 17.24 9.86 15.24
CA THR A 383 16.23 10.93 15.18
C THR A 383 14.89 10.42 14.70
N GLU A 384 13.81 11.12 15.08
CA GLU A 384 12.45 10.78 14.65
C GLU A 384 12.29 10.84 13.12
N THR A 385 12.92 11.82 12.47
CA THR A 385 12.90 11.94 11.00
C THR A 385 13.58 10.76 10.31
N GLU A 386 14.75 10.34 10.81
CA GLU A 386 15.46 9.15 10.31
C GLU A 386 14.66 7.86 10.58
N MET A 387 14.03 7.78 11.74
CA MET A 387 13.19 6.65 12.13
C MET A 387 12.04 6.45 11.13
N LYS A 388 11.31 7.52 10.82
CA LYS A 388 10.18 7.48 9.88
C LYS A 388 10.63 7.10 8.47
N GLU A 389 11.76 7.66 8.00
CA GLU A 389 12.34 7.32 6.69
C GLU A 389 12.74 5.84 6.63
N LYS A 390 13.49 5.38 7.63
CA LYS A 390 13.97 3.99 7.68
C LYS A 390 12.82 2.99 7.80
N LYS A 391 11.79 3.33 8.59
CA LYS A 391 10.58 2.51 8.72
C LYS A 391 9.85 2.36 7.40
N ALA A 392 9.60 3.46 6.67
CA ALA A 392 8.97 3.42 5.35
C ALA A 392 9.77 2.55 4.38
N ARG A 393 11.09 2.67 4.37
CA ARG A 393 11.99 1.87 3.54
C ARG A 393 11.95 0.37 3.87
N VAL A 394 11.84 0.01 5.15
CA VAL A 394 11.66 -1.39 5.59
C VAL A 394 10.28 -1.93 5.14
N GLU A 395 9.24 -1.11 5.23
CA GLU A 395 7.89 -1.48 4.78
C GLU A 395 7.83 -1.72 3.27
N ASP A 396 8.41 -0.83 2.46
CA ASP A 396 8.51 -1.01 1.00
C ASP A 396 9.26 -2.31 0.66
N ALA A 397 10.41 -2.54 1.31
CA ALA A 397 11.20 -3.74 1.09
C ALA A 397 10.46 -5.03 1.50
N MET A 398 9.68 -4.98 2.57
CA MET A 398 8.82 -6.10 2.99
C MET A 398 7.74 -6.39 1.94
N HIS A 399 7.06 -5.37 1.44
CA HIS A 399 6.01 -5.52 0.42
C HIS A 399 6.59 -6.03 -0.90
N ALA A 400 7.74 -5.49 -1.35
CA ALA A 400 8.44 -5.97 -2.53
C ALA A 400 8.85 -7.45 -2.39
N THR A 401 9.33 -7.85 -1.23
CA THR A 401 9.70 -9.24 -0.96
C THR A 401 8.50 -10.18 -1.00
N LYS A 402 7.36 -9.78 -0.42
CA LYS A 402 6.10 -10.52 -0.54
C LYS A 402 5.67 -10.66 -2.01
N ALA A 403 5.68 -9.57 -2.76
CA ALA A 403 5.33 -9.57 -4.18
C ALA A 403 6.24 -10.50 -5.00
N ALA A 404 7.54 -10.58 -4.67
CA ALA A 404 8.48 -11.49 -5.30
C ALA A 404 8.19 -12.96 -4.99
N VAL A 405 7.80 -13.28 -3.76
CA VAL A 405 7.41 -14.64 -3.37
C VAL A 405 6.14 -15.08 -4.08
N GLU A 406 5.18 -14.16 -4.31
CA GLU A 406 3.91 -14.44 -4.96
C GLU A 406 4.04 -14.68 -6.48
N GLU A 407 4.73 -13.80 -7.22
CA GLU A 407 4.79 -13.85 -8.70
C GLU A 407 6.20 -14.08 -9.26
N GLY A 408 7.21 -14.25 -8.41
CA GLY A 408 8.60 -14.41 -8.85
C GLY A 408 9.31 -13.09 -9.14
N ILE A 409 10.54 -13.21 -9.64
CA ILE A 409 11.43 -12.07 -9.94
C ILE A 409 11.76 -11.99 -11.43
N VAL A 410 12.10 -10.78 -11.86
CA VAL A 410 12.60 -10.45 -13.19
C VAL A 410 13.88 -9.62 -13.07
N PRO A 411 14.70 -9.45 -14.13
CA PRO A 411 15.85 -8.55 -14.08
C PRO A 411 15.39 -7.11 -13.80
N GLY A 412 16.05 -6.45 -12.85
CA GLY A 412 15.75 -5.09 -12.40
C GLY A 412 16.25 -4.00 -13.36
N GLY A 413 16.35 -2.79 -12.86
CA GLY A 413 16.90 -1.66 -13.62
C GLY A 413 16.08 -1.23 -14.85
N GLY A 414 14.82 -1.61 -14.93
CA GLY A 414 13.95 -1.39 -16.09
C GLY A 414 14.19 -2.37 -17.26
N VAL A 415 15.11 -3.33 -17.10
CA VAL A 415 15.47 -4.30 -18.16
C VAL A 415 14.29 -5.20 -18.52
N ALA A 416 13.52 -5.67 -17.55
CA ALA A 416 12.37 -6.54 -17.79
C ALA A 416 11.37 -5.91 -18.77
N LEU A 417 11.07 -4.62 -18.63
CA LEU A 417 10.18 -3.88 -19.53
C LEU A 417 10.77 -3.81 -20.96
N LEU A 418 12.08 -3.55 -21.08
CA LEU A 418 12.75 -3.51 -22.38
C LEU A 418 12.75 -4.87 -23.08
N ARG A 419 12.96 -5.96 -22.33
CA ARG A 419 12.92 -7.33 -22.89
C ARG A 419 11.50 -7.73 -23.29
N ALA A 420 10.50 -7.41 -22.48
CA ALA A 420 9.09 -7.68 -22.78
C ALA A 420 8.58 -6.91 -24.00
N SER A 421 9.26 -5.83 -24.43
CA SER A 421 8.88 -5.07 -25.62
C SER A 421 8.83 -5.90 -26.90
N LYS A 422 9.56 -7.00 -26.96
CA LYS A 422 9.54 -7.95 -28.12
C LYS A 422 8.15 -8.55 -28.35
N ALA A 423 7.34 -8.69 -27.29
CA ALA A 423 5.96 -9.17 -27.43
C ALA A 423 5.09 -8.24 -28.30
N LEU A 424 5.45 -6.96 -28.41
CA LEU A 424 4.75 -5.99 -29.23
C LEU A 424 4.91 -6.25 -30.74
N ASP A 425 5.97 -6.93 -31.17
CA ASP A 425 6.22 -7.23 -32.58
C ASP A 425 5.21 -8.24 -33.15
N GLY A 426 4.59 -9.03 -32.25
CA GLY A 426 3.53 -9.98 -32.62
C GLY A 426 2.14 -9.32 -32.80
N LEU A 427 1.95 -8.07 -32.40
CA LEU A 427 0.67 -7.37 -32.49
C LEU A 427 0.45 -6.83 -33.91
N LYS A 428 -0.48 -7.45 -34.65
CA LYS A 428 -0.86 -7.02 -36.01
C LYS A 428 -1.98 -5.96 -35.93
N LEU A 429 -1.67 -4.78 -35.41
CA LEU A 429 -2.60 -3.66 -35.34
C LEU A 429 -2.29 -2.63 -36.44
N THR A 430 -3.31 -1.86 -36.85
CA THR A 430 -3.20 -0.85 -37.90
C THR A 430 -3.76 0.49 -37.45
N GLY A 431 -3.46 1.58 -38.18
CA GLY A 431 -3.95 2.90 -37.89
C GLY A 431 -3.57 3.36 -36.47
N ASP A 432 -4.47 4.07 -35.82
CA ASP A 432 -4.21 4.67 -34.52
C ASP A 432 -4.01 3.65 -33.38
N GLN A 433 -4.50 2.42 -33.52
CA GLN A 433 -4.16 1.35 -32.58
C GLN A 433 -2.67 0.98 -32.65
N ALA A 434 -2.07 0.95 -33.85
CA ALA A 434 -0.62 0.75 -33.98
C ALA A 434 0.19 1.90 -33.38
N VAL A 435 -0.31 3.13 -33.48
CA VAL A 435 0.28 4.28 -32.77
C VAL A 435 0.20 4.10 -31.27
N GLY A 436 -0.91 3.60 -30.72
CA GLY A 436 -1.03 3.25 -29.30
C GLY A 436 0.03 2.25 -28.83
N VAL A 437 0.35 1.23 -29.65
CA VAL A 437 1.45 0.29 -29.37
C VAL A 437 2.80 1.00 -29.38
N ALA A 438 3.03 1.92 -30.33
CA ALA A 438 4.28 2.66 -30.41
C ALA A 438 4.48 3.59 -29.20
N ILE A 439 3.39 4.18 -28.65
CA ILE A 439 3.41 4.96 -27.42
C ILE A 439 3.93 4.12 -26.25
N ILE A 440 3.39 2.92 -26.05
CA ILE A 440 3.84 2.02 -24.98
C ILE A 440 5.28 1.59 -25.22
N ARG A 441 5.66 1.22 -26.43
CA ARG A 441 7.06 0.86 -26.78
C ARG A 441 8.05 1.96 -26.38
N ARG A 442 7.67 3.21 -26.56
CA ARG A 442 8.49 4.34 -26.18
C ARG A 442 8.49 4.57 -24.66
N ALA A 443 7.32 4.51 -24.04
CA ALA A 443 7.15 4.81 -22.61
C ALA A 443 7.91 3.82 -21.71
N ILE A 444 7.96 2.54 -22.04
CA ILE A 444 8.65 1.51 -21.23
C ILE A 444 10.17 1.65 -21.20
N GLU A 445 10.76 2.53 -22.01
CA GLU A 445 12.18 2.88 -21.94
C GLU A 445 12.49 3.83 -20.78
N GLU A 446 11.51 4.63 -20.34
CA GLU A 446 11.74 5.72 -19.40
C GLU A 446 12.22 5.27 -18.01
N PRO A 447 11.76 4.17 -17.39
CA PRO A 447 12.33 3.73 -16.12
C PRO A 447 13.85 3.46 -16.20
N CYS A 448 14.31 2.70 -17.20
CA CYS A 448 15.74 2.46 -17.42
C CYS A 448 16.50 3.77 -17.70
N ARG A 449 15.92 4.65 -18.52
CA ARG A 449 16.47 5.96 -18.86
C ARG A 449 16.70 6.82 -17.61
N TRP A 450 15.69 6.91 -16.73
CA TRP A 450 15.78 7.73 -15.53
C TRP A 450 16.71 7.16 -14.46
N ILE A 451 16.77 5.83 -14.32
CA ILE A 451 17.77 5.17 -13.44
C ILE A 451 19.18 5.56 -13.87
N ALA A 452 19.47 5.50 -15.17
CA ALA A 452 20.78 5.88 -15.72
C ALA A 452 21.05 7.38 -15.58
N THR A 453 20.04 8.23 -15.86
CA THR A 453 20.17 9.69 -15.73
C THR A 453 20.43 10.11 -14.30
N ASN A 454 19.73 9.54 -13.33
CA ASN A 454 19.97 9.81 -11.91
C ASN A 454 21.35 9.31 -11.43
N ALA A 455 21.92 8.33 -12.13
CA ALA A 455 23.29 7.87 -11.91
C ALA A 455 24.37 8.73 -12.57
N GLY A 456 23.98 9.77 -13.33
CA GLY A 456 24.91 10.69 -13.99
C GLY A 456 25.30 10.28 -15.41
N HIS A 457 24.59 9.33 -16.02
CA HIS A 457 24.83 8.86 -17.38
C HIS A 457 23.81 9.40 -18.36
N GLU A 458 24.18 9.43 -19.67
CA GLU A 458 23.21 9.76 -20.73
C GLU A 458 22.23 8.57 -20.91
N GLY A 459 21.02 8.73 -20.36
CA GLY A 459 20.02 7.67 -20.32
C GLY A 459 19.65 7.08 -21.67
N SER A 460 19.68 7.90 -22.74
CA SER A 460 19.39 7.44 -24.12
C SER A 460 20.42 6.44 -24.63
N ILE A 461 21.71 6.69 -24.34
CA ILE A 461 22.81 5.80 -24.71
C ILE A 461 22.72 4.49 -23.94
N VAL A 462 22.45 4.58 -22.63
CA VAL A 462 22.29 3.38 -21.79
C VAL A 462 21.15 2.51 -22.27
N VAL A 463 19.96 3.09 -22.55
CA VAL A 463 18.79 2.37 -23.06
C VAL A 463 19.12 1.68 -24.40
N ALA A 464 19.77 2.39 -25.34
CA ALA A 464 20.16 1.82 -26.62
C ALA A 464 21.05 0.57 -26.42
N LYS A 465 22.09 0.68 -25.60
CA LYS A 465 23.02 -0.41 -25.30
C LYS A 465 22.33 -1.60 -24.59
N VAL A 466 21.44 -1.31 -23.64
CA VAL A 466 20.66 -2.37 -22.95
C VAL A 466 19.72 -3.06 -23.92
N LYS A 467 19.14 -2.37 -24.91
CA LYS A 467 18.26 -3.00 -25.94
C LYS A 467 19.03 -3.94 -26.88
N GLU A 468 20.30 -3.67 -27.16
CA GLU A 468 21.16 -4.55 -27.96
C GLU A 468 21.58 -5.81 -27.19
N ALA A 469 21.69 -5.72 -25.86
CA ALA A 469 22.03 -6.84 -25.00
C ALA A 469 20.88 -7.87 -24.91
N GLN A 470 21.18 -9.09 -24.49
CA GLN A 470 20.23 -10.21 -24.42
C GLN A 470 20.07 -10.75 -23.00
N GLY A 471 18.99 -11.49 -22.80
CA GLY A 471 18.71 -12.15 -21.52
C GLY A 471 18.59 -11.16 -20.37
N ASP A 472 19.24 -11.46 -19.27
CA ASP A 472 19.20 -10.68 -18.02
C ASP A 472 20.30 -9.58 -17.98
N GLU A 473 21.05 -9.39 -19.07
CA GLU A 473 22.12 -8.38 -19.15
C GLU A 473 21.52 -6.96 -19.18
N GLY A 474 22.07 -6.08 -18.35
CA GLY A 474 21.60 -4.71 -18.22
C GLY A 474 22.63 -3.80 -17.56
N PHE A 475 22.28 -2.55 -17.31
CA PHE A 475 23.12 -1.56 -16.68
C PHE A 475 22.89 -1.54 -15.15
N ASN A 476 23.89 -1.92 -14.38
CA ASN A 476 23.88 -1.77 -12.93
C ASN A 476 24.30 -0.34 -12.56
N ALA A 477 23.31 0.50 -12.24
CA ALA A 477 23.53 1.92 -11.93
C ALA A 477 24.22 2.17 -10.58
N ALA A 478 24.34 1.16 -9.71
CA ALA A 478 25.07 1.27 -8.45
C ALA A 478 26.60 1.20 -8.71
N THR A 479 27.01 0.33 -9.62
CA THR A 479 28.42 0.03 -9.92
C THR A 479 28.91 0.60 -11.24
N ASP A 480 27.99 1.18 -12.06
CA ASP A 480 28.24 1.71 -13.40
C ASP A 480 28.74 0.65 -14.42
N VAL A 481 28.32 -0.63 -14.23
CA VAL A 481 28.77 -1.76 -15.04
C VAL A 481 27.59 -2.38 -15.81
N TYR A 482 27.86 -2.87 -17.04
CA TYR A 482 26.91 -3.71 -17.78
C TYR A 482 27.21 -5.18 -17.46
N GLU A 483 26.23 -5.87 -16.90
CA GLU A 483 26.37 -7.25 -16.41
C GLU A 483 25.03 -7.97 -16.36
N ASP A 484 25.06 -9.29 -16.08
CA ASP A 484 23.87 -10.08 -15.80
C ASP A 484 23.26 -9.63 -14.45
N LEU A 485 22.15 -8.88 -14.51
CA LEU A 485 21.55 -8.25 -13.34
C LEU A 485 20.96 -9.27 -12.36
N VAL A 486 20.48 -10.41 -12.85
CA VAL A 486 19.97 -11.47 -11.96
C VAL A 486 21.10 -12.09 -11.16
N LYS A 487 22.26 -12.33 -11.76
CA LYS A 487 23.45 -12.81 -11.02
C LYS A 487 24.02 -11.76 -10.08
N ALA A 488 23.98 -10.49 -10.49
CA ALA A 488 24.41 -9.37 -9.66
C ALA A 488 23.46 -9.07 -8.48
N GLY A 489 22.27 -9.71 -8.46
CA GLY A 489 21.25 -9.47 -7.42
C GLY A 489 20.40 -8.22 -7.65
N VAL A 490 20.49 -7.59 -8.82
CA VAL A 490 19.65 -6.47 -9.23
C VAL A 490 18.36 -7.02 -9.85
N ILE A 491 17.39 -7.30 -9.02
CA ILE A 491 16.15 -8.00 -9.38
C ILE A 491 14.93 -7.27 -8.85
N ASP A 492 13.85 -7.26 -9.64
CA ASP A 492 12.58 -6.66 -9.30
C ASP A 492 11.47 -7.73 -9.19
N PRO A 493 10.48 -7.59 -8.29
CA PRO A 493 9.31 -8.46 -8.28
C PRO A 493 8.49 -8.29 -9.56
N ALA A 494 8.13 -9.40 -10.21
CA ALA A 494 7.34 -9.38 -11.44
C ALA A 494 5.98 -8.68 -11.23
N LYS A 495 5.34 -8.89 -10.08
CA LYS A 495 4.09 -8.24 -9.68
C LYS A 495 4.23 -6.71 -9.64
N VAL A 496 5.32 -6.18 -9.09
CA VAL A 496 5.59 -4.74 -8.99
C VAL A 496 5.72 -4.12 -10.39
N VAL A 497 6.57 -4.70 -11.25
CA VAL A 497 6.81 -4.19 -12.61
C VAL A 497 5.52 -4.22 -13.45
N ARG A 498 4.75 -5.30 -13.36
CA ARG A 498 3.49 -5.47 -14.06
C ARG A 498 2.42 -4.46 -13.61
N ASN A 499 2.23 -4.32 -12.29
CA ASN A 499 1.24 -3.40 -11.73
C ASN A 499 1.60 -1.94 -12.03
N ALA A 500 2.87 -1.57 -11.97
CA ALA A 500 3.33 -0.23 -12.32
C ALA A 500 2.92 0.14 -13.76
N LEU A 501 3.12 -0.76 -14.73
CA LEU A 501 2.73 -0.51 -16.12
C LEU A 501 1.19 -0.48 -16.29
N GLN A 502 0.47 -1.40 -15.67
CA GLN A 502 -0.99 -1.47 -15.78
C GLN A 502 -1.68 -0.24 -15.18
N ASN A 503 -1.28 0.18 -13.99
CA ASN A 503 -1.86 1.36 -13.32
C ASN A 503 -1.52 2.65 -14.08
N ALA A 504 -0.27 2.79 -14.53
CA ALA A 504 0.15 3.91 -15.35
C ALA A 504 -0.65 4.03 -16.65
N ALA A 505 -0.79 2.93 -17.39
CA ALA A 505 -1.51 2.91 -18.66
C ALA A 505 -3.02 3.13 -18.47
N SER A 506 -3.62 2.59 -17.41
CA SER A 506 -5.03 2.77 -17.10
C SER A 506 -5.37 4.25 -16.96
N ILE A 507 -4.67 4.96 -16.10
CA ILE A 507 -4.93 6.38 -15.85
C ILE A 507 -4.50 7.26 -17.03
N ALA A 508 -3.33 7.02 -17.60
CA ALA A 508 -2.86 7.81 -18.74
C ALA A 508 -3.79 7.70 -19.96
N SER A 509 -4.30 6.49 -20.25
CA SER A 509 -5.25 6.30 -21.36
C SER A 509 -6.61 6.96 -21.12
N LEU A 510 -7.08 7.01 -19.85
CA LEU A 510 -8.28 7.80 -19.51
C LEU A 510 -8.06 9.28 -19.73
N LEU A 511 -6.91 9.82 -19.30
CA LEU A 511 -6.56 11.21 -19.53
C LEU A 511 -6.46 11.55 -21.02
N LEU A 512 -5.97 10.64 -21.87
CA LEU A 512 -5.90 10.84 -23.32
C LEU A 512 -7.29 10.96 -23.98
N THR A 513 -8.29 10.29 -23.43
CA THR A 513 -9.68 10.35 -23.92
C THR A 513 -10.48 11.52 -23.35
N THR A 514 -9.88 12.35 -22.49
CA THR A 514 -10.53 13.51 -21.88
C THR A 514 -10.52 14.69 -22.85
N GLU A 515 -11.70 15.30 -23.09
CA GLU A 515 -11.88 16.45 -23.95
C GLU A 515 -12.15 17.75 -23.15
N ALA A 516 -12.72 17.63 -21.96
CA ALA A 516 -13.07 18.79 -21.14
C ALA A 516 -12.64 18.60 -19.68
N ILE A 517 -12.25 19.71 -19.03
CA ILE A 517 -12.06 19.79 -17.57
C ILE A 517 -13.14 20.69 -17.01
N VAL A 518 -13.75 20.24 -15.90
CA VAL A 518 -14.70 21.00 -15.09
C VAL A 518 -14.08 21.21 -13.71
N ALA A 519 -13.63 22.42 -13.42
CA ALA A 519 -12.97 22.75 -12.16
C ALA A 519 -13.71 23.85 -11.40
N GLU A 520 -13.55 23.92 -10.10
CA GLU A 520 -14.06 25.04 -9.30
C GLU A 520 -13.25 26.30 -9.59
N ILE A 521 -13.95 27.43 -9.67
CA ILE A 521 -13.28 28.73 -9.77
C ILE A 521 -12.76 29.07 -8.38
N PRO A 522 -11.45 29.34 -8.21
CA PRO A 522 -10.92 29.77 -6.93
C PRO A 522 -11.64 31.05 -6.48
N GLU A 523 -12.18 31.04 -5.26
CA GLU A 523 -12.67 32.27 -4.65
C GLU A 523 -11.47 33.19 -4.36
N ASP A 524 -11.44 34.37 -4.92
CA ASP A 524 -10.53 35.39 -4.45
C ASP A 524 -10.79 35.63 -2.98
N LYS A 525 -9.88 35.15 -2.13
CA LYS A 525 -9.85 35.57 -0.73
C LYS A 525 -9.68 37.08 -0.76
N LYS A 526 -10.79 37.81 -0.74
CA LYS A 526 -10.75 39.25 -0.37
C LYS A 526 -10.07 39.27 0.97
N GLU A 527 -8.85 39.77 1.01
CA GLU A 527 -8.26 40.24 2.25
C GLU A 527 -9.32 41.12 2.89
N SER A 528 -9.94 40.65 3.95
CA SER A 528 -10.75 41.47 4.83
C SER A 528 -9.77 42.44 5.47
N GLY A 529 -9.51 43.53 4.75
CA GLY A 529 -8.90 44.71 5.29
C GLY A 529 -9.76 45.18 6.45
N GLY A 530 -9.37 44.76 7.64
CA GLY A 530 -9.88 45.28 8.89
C GLY A 530 -9.60 46.78 8.96
N GLY A 531 -10.48 47.57 8.33
CA GLY A 531 -10.58 48.98 8.63
C GLY A 531 -11.07 49.11 10.06
N MET A 532 -10.19 49.42 10.98
CA MET A 532 -10.58 49.95 12.30
C MET A 532 -11.49 51.16 12.05
N PRO A 533 -12.70 51.20 12.65
CA PRO A 533 -13.44 52.44 12.74
C PRO A 533 -12.66 53.36 13.68
N GLY A 534 -12.15 54.48 13.13
CA GLY A 534 -11.55 55.52 13.94
C GLY A 534 -12.51 55.98 15.02
N GLY A 535 -12.14 55.76 16.27
CA GLY A 535 -12.80 56.31 17.46
C GLY A 535 -12.68 57.80 17.45
N GLY A 536 -13.81 58.46 17.13
CA GLY A 536 -13.96 59.88 17.38
C GLY A 536 -13.97 60.18 18.88
N GLY A 537 -13.06 61.01 19.31
CA GLY A 537 -13.04 61.50 20.66
C GLY A 537 -14.22 62.41 20.96
N MET A 538 -14.73 62.31 22.17
CA MET A 538 -15.46 63.39 22.80
C MET A 538 -14.98 63.53 24.24
N GLY A 539 -14.33 64.66 24.47
CA GLY A 539 -13.96 65.07 25.77
C GLY A 539 -15.14 65.64 26.56
N GLY A 540 -14.93 65.74 27.82
CA GLY A 540 -15.53 66.79 28.60
C GLY A 540 -16.35 66.39 29.79
N MET A 541 -15.81 66.79 30.92
CA MET A 541 -16.47 67.37 32.09
C MET A 541 -16.94 66.45 33.20
N TYR A 542 -16.35 66.74 34.25
CA TYR A 542 -16.48 66.76 35.73
C TYR A 542 -15.79 65.65 36.45
#